data_bcf2bb692994841e4333b80d50c385c2
#
_entry.id   bcf2bb692994841e4333b80d50c385c2
#
_cell.length_a   1.000
_cell.length_b   1.000
_cell.length_c   1.000
_cell.angle_alpha   90.00
_cell.angle_beta   90.00
_cell.angle_gamma   90.00
#
_symmetry.space_group_name_H-M   'P 1'
#
loop_
_entity.id
_entity.type
_entity.pdbx_description
1 polymer ?
#
loop_
_entity_poly.entity_id
_entity_poly.type
_entity_poly.pdbx_seq_one_letter_code
_entity_poly.pdbx_strand_id
1 'polypeptide(L)'
;MLPLGTKAPAFTLPDVAGRQISLSDFPDALAVVVVFMCNHCPYVRHLRNGLAQLARDYLPRGVGMVGISSNDVSKYPADSPAKMAEEAKSAGYLFPYLYDETQAVAKAYHAACTPDFFVFDQDKVLVYRGQFDDSRPGNGVPVTGKDLRAALDAVLVGKPVDPNQKPSIGCNIKWKAGNEPDYF
;
A
#
# COMPACT_ATOMS: atom_id res chain seq x y z
N MET A 1 6.01 -8.17 -11.26
CA MET A 1 5.82 -8.02 -9.78
C MET A 1 7.15 -8.23 -9.07
N LEU A 2 7.43 -7.47 -7.99
CA LEU A 2 8.66 -7.60 -7.19
C LEU A 2 8.78 -9.03 -6.61
N PRO A 3 9.93 -9.76 -6.77
CA PRO A 3 10.07 -11.13 -6.26
C PRO A 3 10.04 -11.20 -4.73
N LEU A 4 9.40 -12.25 -4.16
CA LEU A 4 9.52 -12.54 -2.72
C LEU A 4 10.99 -12.71 -2.35
N GLY A 5 11.37 -12.30 -1.13
CA GLY A 5 12.77 -12.28 -0.69
C GLY A 5 13.57 -11.04 -1.10
N THR A 6 13.00 -10.13 -1.89
CA THR A 6 13.66 -8.87 -2.26
C THR A 6 13.70 -7.92 -1.07
N LYS A 7 14.81 -7.24 -0.86
CA LYS A 7 14.89 -6.11 0.10
C LYS A 7 13.99 -4.97 -0.37
N ALA A 8 13.29 -4.34 0.58
CA ALA A 8 12.44 -3.21 0.29
C ALA A 8 13.23 -2.08 -0.40
N PRO A 9 12.80 -1.64 -1.59
CA PRO A 9 13.39 -0.44 -2.18
C PRO A 9 13.20 0.75 -1.24
N ALA A 10 14.29 1.50 -1.01
CA ALA A 10 14.23 2.68 -0.16
C ALA A 10 13.37 3.77 -0.81
N PHE A 11 12.68 4.51 0.04
CA PHE A 11 11.95 5.71 -0.38
C PHE A 11 12.08 6.81 0.68
N THR A 12 11.91 8.04 0.23
CA THR A 12 11.67 9.22 1.06
C THR A 12 10.68 10.08 0.29
N LEU A 13 9.45 10.21 0.82
CA LEU A 13 8.35 10.88 0.14
C LEU A 13 7.62 11.83 1.10
N PRO A 14 7.08 12.95 0.60
CA PRO A 14 6.25 13.83 1.42
C PRO A 14 4.92 13.14 1.76
N ASP A 15 4.49 13.27 3.02
CA ASP A 15 3.13 12.97 3.41
C ASP A 15 2.19 14.16 3.08
N VAL A 16 0.90 13.98 3.35
CA VAL A 16 -0.12 15.00 3.12
C VAL A 16 0.03 16.25 3.99
N ALA A 17 0.86 16.22 5.02
CA ALA A 17 1.22 17.38 5.85
C ALA A 17 2.57 17.99 5.46
N GLY A 18 3.21 17.50 4.40
CA GLY A 18 4.51 17.96 3.90
C GLY A 18 5.72 17.40 4.67
N ARG A 19 5.52 16.45 5.59
CA ARG A 19 6.63 15.81 6.31
C ARG A 19 7.26 14.75 5.41
N GLN A 20 8.60 14.69 5.40
CA GLN A 20 9.31 13.61 4.69
C GLN A 20 9.24 12.33 5.51
N ILE A 21 8.72 11.28 4.91
CA ILE A 21 8.61 9.94 5.51
C ILE A 21 9.46 8.98 4.69
N SER A 22 10.33 8.25 5.38
CA SER A 22 11.23 7.27 4.79
C SER A 22 10.95 5.87 5.30
N LEU A 23 11.37 4.86 4.55
CA LEU A 23 11.34 3.47 5.04
C LEU A 23 12.17 3.32 6.34
N SER A 24 13.24 4.10 6.48
CA SER A 24 14.11 4.13 7.68
C SER A 24 13.43 4.69 8.93
N ASP A 25 12.26 5.32 8.80
CA ASP A 25 11.49 5.80 9.96
C ASP A 25 10.75 4.66 10.71
N PHE A 26 10.87 3.44 10.20
CA PHE A 26 10.31 2.22 10.81
C PHE A 26 11.41 1.24 11.24
N PRO A 27 12.44 1.67 12.03
CA PRO A 27 13.59 0.81 12.33
C PRO A 27 13.21 -0.41 13.17
N ASP A 28 12.29 -0.22 14.13
CA ASP A 28 11.89 -1.25 15.10
C ASP A 28 10.60 -1.98 14.72
N ALA A 29 10.05 -1.69 13.53
CA ALA A 29 8.82 -2.34 13.09
C ALA A 29 9.06 -3.82 12.80
N LEU A 30 8.23 -4.68 13.40
CA LEU A 30 8.25 -6.12 13.18
C LEU A 30 7.81 -6.50 11.77
N ALA A 31 6.98 -5.68 11.16
CA ALA A 31 6.61 -5.72 9.75
C ALA A 31 6.33 -4.31 9.24
N VAL A 32 6.47 -4.09 7.94
CA VAL A 32 6.05 -2.85 7.28
C VAL A 32 5.11 -3.17 6.13
N VAL A 33 3.94 -2.57 6.14
CA VAL A 33 2.98 -2.61 5.04
C VAL A 33 3.17 -1.39 4.16
N VAL A 34 3.40 -1.61 2.88
CA VAL A 34 3.35 -0.57 1.84
C VAL A 34 2.16 -0.86 0.95
N VAL A 35 1.25 0.09 0.82
CA VAL A 35 0.11 -0.03 -0.08
C VAL A 35 0.11 1.09 -1.11
N PHE A 36 0.19 0.72 -2.40
CA PHE A 36 -0.06 1.69 -3.47
C PHE A 36 -1.57 1.86 -3.62
N MET A 37 -2.03 3.10 -3.46
CA MET A 37 -3.46 3.42 -3.41
C MET A 37 -3.72 4.82 -3.97
N CYS A 38 -4.97 5.13 -4.24
CA CYS A 38 -5.38 6.47 -4.66
C CYS A 38 -6.83 6.76 -4.22
N ASN A 39 -7.29 7.99 -4.38
CA ASN A 39 -8.60 8.40 -3.87
C ASN A 39 -9.76 8.01 -4.79
N HIS A 40 -9.54 8.05 -6.12
CA HIS A 40 -10.64 7.88 -7.08
C HIS A 40 -10.90 6.42 -7.46
N CYS A 41 -9.97 5.49 -7.18
CA CYS A 41 -10.10 4.08 -7.57
C CYS A 41 -11.27 3.40 -6.83
N PRO A 42 -12.26 2.80 -7.54
CA PRO A 42 -13.37 2.10 -6.90
C PRO A 42 -12.93 0.95 -5.99
N TYR A 43 -11.85 0.25 -6.35
CA TYR A 43 -11.31 -0.84 -5.54
C TYR A 43 -10.73 -0.33 -4.22
N VAL A 44 -10.00 0.79 -4.23
CA VAL A 44 -9.48 1.42 -3.00
C VAL A 44 -10.64 1.93 -2.14
N ARG A 45 -11.60 2.63 -2.74
CA ARG A 45 -12.79 3.14 -2.04
C ARG A 45 -13.60 2.01 -1.39
N HIS A 46 -13.68 0.85 -2.04
CA HIS A 46 -14.33 -0.34 -1.50
C HIS A 46 -13.63 -0.84 -0.23
N LEU A 47 -12.30 -0.79 -0.17
CA LEU A 47 -11.51 -1.24 0.97
C LEU A 47 -11.29 -0.18 2.06
N ARG A 48 -11.73 1.05 1.84
CA ARG A 48 -11.44 2.24 2.67
C ARG A 48 -11.57 2.00 4.17
N ASN A 49 -12.70 1.46 4.61
CA ASN A 49 -12.94 1.16 6.03
C ASN A 49 -12.08 0.01 6.53
N GLY A 50 -11.83 -1.00 5.69
CA GLY A 50 -10.97 -2.13 5.99
C GLY A 50 -9.51 -1.70 6.19
N LEU A 51 -9.00 -0.77 5.37
CA LEU A 51 -7.66 -0.19 5.51
C LEU A 51 -7.52 0.57 6.83
N ALA A 52 -8.49 1.41 7.16
CA ALA A 52 -8.50 2.14 8.43
C ALA A 52 -8.58 1.17 9.63
N GLN A 53 -9.37 0.10 9.53
CA GLN A 53 -9.47 -0.90 10.58
C GLN A 53 -8.18 -1.72 10.71
N LEU A 54 -7.56 -2.11 9.59
CA LEU A 54 -6.26 -2.81 9.61
C LEU A 54 -5.21 -2.00 10.38
N ALA A 55 -5.13 -0.69 10.12
CA ALA A 55 -4.19 0.17 10.83
C ALA A 55 -4.47 0.21 12.33
N ARG A 56 -5.72 0.35 12.75
CA ARG A 56 -6.10 0.31 14.17
C ARG A 56 -5.70 -0.99 14.86
N ASP A 57 -5.82 -2.11 14.16
CA ASP A 57 -5.55 -3.44 14.72
C ASP A 57 -4.05 -3.76 14.79
N TYR A 58 -3.25 -3.31 13.83
CA TYR A 58 -1.86 -3.77 13.67
C TYR A 58 -0.79 -2.75 14.05
N LEU A 59 -1.04 -1.43 13.97
CA LEU A 59 -0.06 -0.45 14.42
C LEU A 59 0.33 -0.63 15.89
N PRO A 60 -0.62 -0.88 16.83
CA PRO A 60 -0.27 -1.14 18.23
C PRO A 60 0.52 -2.45 18.45
N ARG A 61 0.54 -3.34 17.46
CA ARG A 61 1.26 -4.63 17.51
C ARG A 61 2.67 -4.56 16.91
N GLY A 62 3.18 -3.36 16.62
CA GLY A 62 4.52 -3.13 16.11
C GLY A 62 4.63 -3.21 14.58
N VAL A 63 3.52 -3.10 13.86
CA VAL A 63 3.52 -3.00 12.39
C VAL A 63 3.62 -1.55 11.97
N GLY A 64 4.56 -1.22 11.06
CA GLY A 64 4.56 0.04 10.34
C GLY A 64 3.64 -0.04 9.11
N MET A 65 3.03 1.07 8.71
CA MET A 65 2.19 1.10 7.51
C MET A 65 2.30 2.46 6.81
N VAL A 66 2.36 2.44 5.49
CA VAL A 66 2.28 3.64 4.64
C VAL A 66 1.38 3.39 3.44
N GLY A 67 0.59 4.40 3.06
CA GLY A 67 -0.09 4.45 1.78
C GLY A 67 0.68 5.35 0.81
N ILE A 68 0.82 4.96 -0.45
CA ILE A 68 1.54 5.73 -1.48
C ILE A 68 0.62 5.94 -2.67
N SER A 69 0.43 7.19 -3.08
CA SER A 69 -0.22 7.54 -4.35
C SER A 69 0.82 7.98 -5.37
N SER A 70 0.83 7.32 -6.51
CA SER A 70 1.76 7.58 -7.62
C SER A 70 1.02 8.01 -8.89
N ASN A 71 -0.26 8.39 -8.80
CA ASN A 71 -1.04 8.79 -9.96
C ASN A 71 -0.65 10.17 -10.50
N ASP A 72 -0.74 10.33 -11.82
CA ASP A 72 -0.60 11.63 -12.48
C ASP A 72 -1.76 12.55 -12.11
N VAL A 73 -1.52 13.46 -11.18
CA VAL A 73 -2.54 14.39 -10.66
C VAL A 73 -2.92 15.49 -11.65
N SER A 74 -2.11 15.69 -12.70
CA SER A 74 -2.46 16.65 -13.77
C SER A 74 -3.69 16.18 -14.56
N LYS A 75 -3.82 14.86 -14.75
CA LYS A 75 -4.97 14.23 -15.42
C LYS A 75 -6.02 13.72 -14.41
N TYR A 76 -5.60 13.44 -13.19
CA TYR A 76 -6.46 12.87 -12.12
C TYR A 76 -6.40 13.75 -10.87
N PRO A 77 -6.95 14.98 -10.90
CA PRO A 77 -6.85 15.95 -9.81
C PRO A 77 -7.51 15.49 -8.50
N ALA A 78 -8.40 14.49 -8.56
CA ALA A 78 -8.98 13.84 -7.38
C ALA A 78 -7.94 13.13 -6.49
N ASP A 79 -6.75 12.84 -7.03
CA ASP A 79 -5.62 12.21 -6.32
C ASP A 79 -4.55 13.22 -5.91
N SER A 80 -4.80 14.52 -6.00
CA SER A 80 -3.86 15.56 -5.58
C SER A 80 -3.54 15.47 -4.08
N PRO A 81 -2.36 15.94 -3.63
CA PRO A 81 -2.00 15.93 -2.20
C PRO A 81 -3.04 16.56 -1.28
N ALA A 82 -3.71 17.66 -1.73
CA ALA A 82 -4.79 18.27 -0.98
C ALA A 82 -5.99 17.32 -0.81
N LYS A 83 -6.36 16.61 -1.88
CA LYS A 83 -7.45 15.61 -1.84
C LYS A 83 -7.05 14.35 -1.07
N MET A 84 -5.79 13.96 -1.09
CA MET A 84 -5.26 12.89 -0.25
C MET A 84 -5.38 13.26 1.24
N ALA A 85 -5.12 14.52 1.62
CA ALA A 85 -5.29 14.99 3.00
C ALA A 85 -6.75 14.93 3.47
N GLU A 86 -7.68 15.37 2.61
CA GLU A 86 -9.12 15.26 2.87
C GLU A 86 -9.54 13.80 3.06
N GLU A 87 -9.09 12.91 2.18
CA GLU A 87 -9.39 11.47 2.22
C GLU A 87 -8.82 10.82 3.48
N ALA A 88 -7.54 11.05 3.79
CA ALA A 88 -6.90 10.48 4.97
C ALA A 88 -7.63 10.86 6.26
N LYS A 89 -8.03 12.14 6.39
CA LYS A 89 -8.82 12.64 7.52
C LYS A 89 -10.20 11.99 7.57
N SER A 90 -10.91 11.99 6.45
CA SER A 90 -12.28 11.48 6.34
C SER A 90 -12.37 9.96 6.54
N ALA A 91 -11.36 9.20 6.07
CA ALA A 91 -11.26 7.76 6.27
C ALA A 91 -10.77 7.37 7.66
N GLY A 92 -10.15 8.30 8.38
CA GLY A 92 -9.51 8.03 9.67
C GLY A 92 -8.27 7.14 9.53
N TYR A 93 -7.47 7.37 8.50
CA TYR A 93 -6.19 6.65 8.33
C TYR A 93 -5.20 7.06 9.41
N LEU A 94 -4.69 6.08 10.16
CA LEU A 94 -3.68 6.27 11.21
C LEU A 94 -2.25 6.10 10.68
N PHE A 95 -2.10 5.86 9.39
CA PHE A 95 -0.81 5.73 8.71
C PHE A 95 -0.55 6.92 7.79
N PRO A 96 0.73 7.26 7.52
CA PRO A 96 1.09 8.30 6.57
C PRO A 96 0.60 7.98 5.15
N TYR A 97 0.03 8.98 4.47
CA TYR A 97 -0.36 8.89 3.07
C TYR A 97 0.58 9.76 2.26
N LEU A 98 1.39 9.13 1.43
CA LEU A 98 2.56 9.70 0.76
C LEU A 98 2.29 9.95 -0.72
N TYR A 99 2.92 11.00 -1.26
CA TYR A 99 2.82 11.34 -2.67
C TYR A 99 4.13 11.06 -3.40
N ASP A 100 4.11 10.10 -4.33
CA ASP A 100 5.22 9.73 -5.23
C ASP A 100 5.05 10.45 -6.56
N GLU A 101 5.36 11.76 -6.57
CA GLU A 101 5.19 12.62 -7.74
C GLU A 101 5.96 12.14 -8.97
N THR A 102 7.16 11.62 -8.77
CA THR A 102 8.03 11.14 -9.86
C THR A 102 7.65 9.76 -10.35
N GLN A 103 6.82 9.02 -9.61
CA GLN A 103 6.44 7.65 -9.86
C GLN A 103 7.63 6.65 -9.77
N ALA A 104 8.76 7.12 -9.24
CA ALA A 104 9.96 6.31 -9.13
C ALA A 104 9.82 5.20 -8.08
N VAL A 105 9.10 5.47 -7.00
CA VAL A 105 8.87 4.47 -5.95
C VAL A 105 7.93 3.38 -6.45
N ALA A 106 6.84 3.74 -7.15
CA ALA A 106 5.96 2.74 -7.77
C ALA A 106 6.73 1.82 -8.74
N LYS A 107 7.64 2.38 -9.55
CA LYS A 107 8.49 1.59 -10.45
C LYS A 107 9.43 0.67 -9.69
N ALA A 108 10.12 1.17 -8.65
CA ALA A 108 11.04 0.38 -7.84
C ALA A 108 10.35 -0.82 -7.15
N TYR A 109 9.09 -0.65 -6.75
CA TYR A 109 8.25 -1.70 -6.17
C TYR A 109 7.59 -2.60 -7.21
N HIS A 110 7.73 -2.31 -8.50
CA HIS A 110 6.99 -2.96 -9.57
C HIS A 110 5.47 -2.96 -9.31
N ALA A 111 4.96 -1.88 -8.72
CA ALA A 111 3.55 -1.72 -8.46
C ALA A 111 2.79 -1.51 -9.79
N ALA A 112 1.68 -2.21 -9.97
CA ALA A 112 0.94 -2.19 -11.23
C ALA A 112 -0.46 -1.59 -11.10
N CYS A 113 -1.08 -1.73 -9.93
CA CYS A 113 -2.48 -1.33 -9.72
C CYS A 113 -2.69 -0.65 -8.37
N THR A 114 -3.90 -0.16 -8.16
CA THR A 114 -4.36 0.31 -6.86
C THR A 114 -5.67 -0.40 -6.51
N PRO A 115 -5.78 -0.98 -5.29
CA PRO A 115 -4.73 -1.12 -4.28
C PRO A 115 -3.73 -2.24 -4.63
N ASP A 116 -2.45 -2.06 -4.28
CA ASP A 116 -1.43 -3.10 -4.40
C ASP A 116 -0.64 -3.19 -3.09
N PHE A 117 -0.59 -4.38 -2.47
CA PHE A 117 -0.08 -4.56 -1.12
C PHE A 117 1.24 -5.30 -1.09
N PHE A 118 2.16 -4.78 -0.25
CA PHE A 118 3.46 -5.37 0.02
C PHE A 118 3.67 -5.43 1.52
N VAL A 119 4.11 -6.59 2.05
CA VAL A 119 4.52 -6.73 3.44
C VAL A 119 5.98 -7.13 3.48
N PHE A 120 6.73 -6.36 4.23
CA PHE A 120 8.14 -6.62 4.54
C PHE A 120 8.26 -7.02 6.00
N ASP A 121 9.14 -7.97 6.29
CA ASP A 121 9.46 -8.38 7.65
C ASP A 121 10.33 -7.33 8.38
N GLN A 122 10.79 -7.65 9.60
CA GLN A 122 11.65 -6.76 10.39
C GLN A 122 12.98 -6.44 9.70
N ASP A 123 13.49 -7.35 8.88
CA ASP A 123 14.72 -7.17 8.08
C ASP A 123 14.44 -6.42 6.77
N LYS A 124 13.22 -5.95 6.56
CA LYS A 124 12.75 -5.29 5.34
C LYS A 124 12.87 -6.18 4.11
N VAL A 125 12.66 -7.49 4.28
CA VAL A 125 12.57 -8.47 3.19
C VAL A 125 11.10 -8.69 2.82
N LEU A 126 10.79 -8.69 1.53
CA LEU A 126 9.43 -8.90 1.02
C LEU A 126 8.96 -10.33 1.30
N VAL A 127 7.91 -10.46 2.11
CA VAL A 127 7.31 -11.76 2.50
C VAL A 127 5.89 -11.94 1.97
N TYR A 128 5.22 -10.86 1.60
CA TYR A 128 3.89 -10.90 1.00
C TYR A 128 3.73 -9.79 -0.03
N ARG A 129 3.13 -10.14 -1.15
CA ARG A 129 2.61 -9.20 -2.15
C ARG A 129 1.33 -9.78 -2.73
N GLY A 130 0.29 -9.00 -2.75
CA GLY A 130 -0.99 -9.52 -3.25
C GLY A 130 -2.18 -8.71 -2.77
N GLN A 131 -3.33 -9.38 -2.78
CA GLN A 131 -4.60 -8.77 -2.48
C GLN A 131 -4.84 -8.54 -0.98
N PHE A 132 -5.79 -7.68 -0.64
CA PHE A 132 -6.29 -7.50 0.72
C PHE A 132 -7.08 -8.74 1.18
N ASP A 133 -8.04 -9.12 0.34
CA ASP A 133 -8.90 -10.31 0.46
C ASP A 133 -9.60 -10.58 -0.89
N ASP A 134 -10.59 -11.46 -0.90
CA ASP A 134 -11.37 -11.79 -2.10
C ASP A 134 -12.51 -10.78 -2.38
N SER A 135 -12.69 -9.76 -1.54
CA SER A 135 -13.75 -8.75 -1.72
C SER A 135 -13.44 -7.81 -2.89
N ARG A 136 -14.44 -7.57 -3.71
CA ARG A 136 -14.36 -6.63 -4.85
C ARG A 136 -15.65 -5.83 -4.92
N PRO A 137 -15.62 -4.62 -5.51
CA PRO A 137 -16.85 -3.87 -5.75
C PRO A 137 -17.91 -4.74 -6.47
N GLY A 138 -19.07 -4.90 -5.85
CA GLY A 138 -20.21 -5.60 -6.43
C GLY A 138 -20.18 -7.14 -6.37
N ASN A 139 -19.16 -7.78 -5.80
CA ASN A 139 -19.12 -9.25 -5.74
C ASN A 139 -19.81 -9.86 -4.50
N GLY A 140 -20.32 -9.04 -3.58
CA GLY A 140 -21.02 -9.50 -2.38
C GLY A 140 -20.15 -10.15 -1.30
N VAL A 141 -18.83 -10.25 -1.50
CA VAL A 141 -17.89 -10.77 -0.50
C VAL A 141 -17.57 -9.67 0.50
N PRO A 142 -17.66 -9.93 1.81
CA PRO A 142 -17.36 -8.92 2.83
C PRO A 142 -15.86 -8.57 2.84
N VAL A 143 -15.56 -7.30 3.12
CA VAL A 143 -14.20 -6.80 3.30
C VAL A 143 -13.70 -7.22 4.68
N THR A 144 -12.69 -8.08 4.73
CA THR A 144 -12.12 -8.63 5.97
C THR A 144 -10.61 -8.42 6.08
N GLY A 145 -9.93 -8.29 4.94
CA GLY A 145 -8.47 -8.26 4.86
C GLY A 145 -7.81 -9.59 5.19
N LYS A 146 -8.54 -10.71 5.04
CA LYS A 146 -8.09 -12.04 5.53
C LYS A 146 -6.71 -12.44 5.03
N ASP A 147 -6.37 -12.16 3.77
CA ASP A 147 -5.12 -12.62 3.18
C ASP A 147 -3.94 -11.77 3.69
N LEU A 148 -4.10 -10.44 3.73
CA LEU A 148 -3.10 -9.54 4.27
C LEU A 148 -2.91 -9.73 5.79
N ARG A 149 -4.01 -9.94 6.54
CA ARG A 149 -3.97 -10.23 7.98
C ARG A 149 -3.25 -11.54 8.27
N ALA A 150 -3.51 -12.60 7.50
CA ALA A 150 -2.83 -13.88 7.66
C ALA A 150 -1.30 -13.74 7.46
N ALA A 151 -0.88 -12.93 6.48
CA ALA A 151 0.54 -12.64 6.28
C ALA A 151 1.14 -11.88 7.47
N LEU A 152 0.48 -10.84 7.95
CA LEU A 152 0.93 -10.06 9.13
C LEU A 152 0.97 -10.90 10.39
N ASP A 153 -0.05 -11.71 10.65
CA ASP A 153 -0.09 -12.58 11.82
C ASP A 153 1.03 -13.63 11.79
N ALA A 154 1.35 -14.19 10.62
CA ALA A 154 2.49 -15.10 10.47
C ALA A 154 3.82 -14.40 10.81
N VAL A 155 4.06 -13.22 10.25
CA VAL A 155 5.29 -12.42 10.52
C VAL A 155 5.41 -12.11 12.01
N LEU A 156 4.34 -11.64 12.64
CA LEU A 156 4.36 -11.24 14.05
C LEU A 156 4.64 -12.37 15.03
N VAL A 157 4.39 -13.62 14.63
CA VAL A 157 4.72 -14.81 15.45
C VAL A 157 5.95 -15.56 14.93
N GLY A 158 6.71 -14.97 14.02
CA GLY A 158 7.94 -15.55 13.47
C GLY A 158 7.73 -16.80 12.61
N LYS A 159 6.53 -16.95 12.02
CA LYS A 159 6.22 -18.06 11.10
C LYS A 159 6.41 -17.62 9.64
N PRO A 160 6.73 -18.57 8.74
CA PRO A 160 6.78 -18.29 7.33
C PRO A 160 5.38 -17.88 6.81
N VAL A 161 5.35 -16.93 5.89
CA VAL A 161 4.14 -16.53 5.16
C VAL A 161 3.88 -17.55 4.05
N ASP A 162 2.60 -17.91 3.83
CA ASP A 162 2.22 -18.81 2.73
C ASP A 162 2.69 -18.24 1.38
N PRO A 163 3.48 -19.01 0.60
CA PRO A 163 3.96 -18.57 -0.70
C PRO A 163 2.86 -18.54 -1.78
N ASN A 164 1.72 -19.20 -1.54
CA ASN A 164 0.57 -19.21 -2.47
C ASN A 164 -0.26 -17.92 -2.33
N GLN A 165 0.29 -16.82 -2.82
CA GLN A 165 -0.29 -15.50 -2.68
C GLN A 165 -1.08 -15.12 -3.92
N LYS A 166 -2.30 -14.61 -3.72
CA LYS A 166 -3.15 -14.12 -4.80
C LYS A 166 -2.74 -12.69 -5.19
N PRO A 167 -2.56 -12.40 -6.48
CA PRO A 167 -2.20 -11.06 -6.93
C PRO A 167 -3.29 -10.03 -6.58
N SER A 168 -2.87 -8.79 -6.38
CA SER A 168 -3.77 -7.65 -6.28
C SER A 168 -4.58 -7.48 -7.56
N ILE A 169 -5.82 -7.03 -7.42
CA ILE A 169 -6.71 -6.65 -8.52
C ILE A 169 -7.22 -5.24 -8.25
N GLY A 170 -7.04 -4.35 -9.23
CA GLY A 170 -7.47 -2.97 -9.11
C GLY A 170 -7.28 -2.18 -10.39
N CYS A 171 -7.46 -0.87 -10.30
CA CYS A 171 -7.21 0.03 -11.41
C CYS A 171 -5.71 0.19 -11.64
N ASN A 172 -5.29 0.27 -12.90
CA ASN A 172 -3.90 0.58 -13.23
C ASN A 172 -3.46 1.91 -12.62
N ILE A 173 -2.20 1.99 -12.17
CA ILE A 173 -1.56 3.26 -11.80
C ILE A 173 -1.62 4.20 -13.01
N LYS A 174 -1.94 5.47 -12.77
CA LYS A 174 -2.06 6.48 -13.81
C LYS A 174 -0.70 7.12 -14.07
N TRP A 175 0.06 6.48 -14.96
CA TRP A 175 1.39 6.95 -15.31
C TRP A 175 1.36 8.28 -16.05
N LYS A 176 2.36 9.11 -15.80
CA LYS A 176 2.63 10.30 -16.63
C LYS A 176 3.04 9.83 -18.03
N ALA A 177 2.66 10.58 -19.06
CA ALA A 177 2.99 10.23 -20.43
C ALA A 177 4.51 10.08 -20.62
N GLY A 178 4.94 8.96 -21.19
CA GLY A 178 6.36 8.64 -21.38
C GLY A 178 7.08 8.17 -20.11
N ASN A 179 6.35 7.99 -19.01
CA ASN A 179 6.88 7.45 -17.75
C ASN A 179 6.33 6.08 -17.41
N GLU A 180 5.67 5.43 -18.36
CA GLU A 180 5.15 4.07 -18.19
C GLU A 180 6.32 3.09 -18.00
N PRO A 181 6.23 2.15 -17.05
CA PRO A 181 7.26 1.13 -16.88
C PRO A 181 7.16 0.04 -17.97
N ASP A 182 8.26 -0.67 -18.19
CA ASP A 182 8.35 -1.77 -19.16
C ASP A 182 7.58 -3.04 -18.76
N TYR A 183 7.16 -3.13 -17.51
CA TYR A 183 6.35 -4.24 -16.98
C TYR A 183 4.84 -3.96 -17.00
N PHE A 184 4.43 -2.84 -17.57
CA PHE A 184 3.03 -2.38 -17.60
C PHE A 184 2.26 -2.93 -18.80
#